data_b766d1f718b677156cd7cf3dce6c4095
#
_entry.id   b766d1f718b677156cd7cf3dce6c4095
#
_cell.length_a   1.000
_cell.length_b   1.000
_cell.length_c   1.000
_cell.angle_alpha   90.00
_cell.angle_beta   90.00
_cell.angle_gamma   90.00
#
_symmetry.space_group_name_H-M   'P 1'
#
loop_
_entity.id
_entity.type
_entity.pdbx_description
1 polymer ?
#
loop_
_entity_poly.entity_id
_entity_poly.type
_entity_poly.pdbx_seq_one_letter_code
_entity_poly.pdbx_strand_id
1 'polypeptide(L)'
;LHRAYKNTQERMMSFDEALGWQDGHMQPNPWEEVRDFFHYCDNYLDAVDKAAERFAHGWQGPNWLRGNVEKALAGLGIRVELSDQTPLRHYDKTQNRLSLSAHASPPTQIFQLCLQFALITEEPLLEATLDLARFQTPQARDIAKIGLANYFAGAVMMPYRIFLQAAQDERHDLERLARHFGASLEQVAHRLSTLQRPGAKGIPFFFV
;
A
#
# COMPACT_ATOMS: atom_id res chain seq x y z
N LEU A 1 -12.63 5.71 13.70
CA LEU A 1 -11.30 5.20 13.32
C LEU A 1 -10.80 4.16 14.34
N HIS A 2 -10.74 4.48 15.62
CA HIS A 2 -10.27 3.57 16.69
C HIS A 2 -11.10 2.26 16.80
N ARG A 3 -12.42 2.30 16.54
CA ARG A 3 -13.29 1.09 16.55
C ARG A 3 -13.05 0.15 15.37
N ALA A 4 -12.73 0.68 14.18
CA ALA A 4 -12.48 -0.14 13.01
C ALA A 4 -11.13 -0.88 13.13
N TYR A 5 -10.10 -0.20 13.63
CA TYR A 5 -8.79 -0.78 13.88
C TYR A 5 -8.84 -1.86 14.98
N LYS A 6 -9.56 -1.56 16.09
CA LYS A 6 -9.77 -2.50 17.19
C LYS A 6 -10.53 -3.76 16.74
N ASN A 7 -11.56 -3.61 15.92
CA ASN A 7 -12.30 -4.75 15.35
C ASN A 7 -11.44 -5.60 14.41
N THR A 8 -10.48 -5.01 13.69
CA THR A 8 -9.56 -5.76 12.83
C THR A 8 -8.53 -6.50 13.67
N GLN A 9 -7.98 -5.88 14.71
CA GLN A 9 -7.08 -6.53 15.67
C GLN A 9 -7.78 -7.62 16.48
N GLU A 10 -9.00 -7.38 16.98
CA GLU A 10 -9.77 -8.38 17.74
C GLU A 10 -10.17 -9.58 16.86
N ARG A 11 -10.49 -9.36 15.60
CA ARG A 11 -10.72 -10.46 14.63
C ARG A 11 -9.44 -11.23 14.31
N MET A 12 -8.29 -10.57 14.26
CA MET A 12 -6.99 -11.22 14.07
C MET A 12 -6.57 -12.01 15.31
N MET A 13 -6.75 -11.47 16.53
CA MET A 13 -6.49 -12.18 17.76
C MET A 13 -7.41 -13.39 17.96
N SER A 14 -8.69 -13.29 17.59
CA SER A 14 -9.61 -14.44 17.66
C SER A 14 -9.33 -15.54 16.64
N PHE A 15 -8.64 -15.22 15.53
CA PHE A 15 -8.13 -16.20 14.58
C PHE A 15 -6.89 -16.92 15.11
N ASP A 16 -6.01 -16.21 15.82
CA ASP A 16 -4.81 -16.78 16.46
C ASP A 16 -5.19 -17.71 17.62
N GLU A 17 -6.20 -17.36 18.43
CA GLU A 17 -6.71 -18.23 19.51
C GLU A 17 -7.41 -19.49 18.99
N ALA A 18 -8.02 -19.44 17.80
CA ALA A 18 -8.69 -20.59 17.18
C ALA A 18 -7.73 -21.57 16.50
N LEU A 19 -6.49 -21.17 16.21
CA LEU A 19 -5.52 -21.95 15.43
C LEU A 19 -4.39 -22.59 16.23
N GLY A 20 -4.26 -22.41 17.55
CA GLY A 20 -3.18 -23.14 18.10
C GLY A 20 -2.60 -22.88 19.45
N TRP A 21 -3.26 -23.33 20.47
CA TRP A 21 -2.55 -23.74 21.69
C TRP A 21 -2.39 -25.25 21.71
N GLN A 22 -1.51 -25.78 20.85
CA GLN A 22 -0.89 -27.10 21.07
C GLN A 22 0.52 -27.10 20.48
N ASP A 23 1.46 -27.42 21.38
CA ASP A 23 2.87 -27.73 21.18
C ASP A 23 3.90 -26.60 20.97
N GLY A 24 4.64 -26.41 22.02
CA GLY A 24 5.99 -25.96 22.38
C GLY A 24 7.06 -25.57 21.36
N HIS A 25 6.75 -25.13 20.15
CA HIS A 25 7.67 -24.43 19.28
C HIS A 25 7.06 -23.05 18.99
N MET A 26 7.64 -21.99 19.56
CA MET A 26 7.36 -20.60 19.18
C MET A 26 7.73 -20.44 17.69
N GLN A 27 6.80 -20.73 16.79
CA GLN A 27 6.95 -20.26 15.41
C GLN A 27 6.80 -18.73 15.45
N PRO A 28 7.69 -17.99 14.78
CA PRO A 28 7.56 -16.54 14.70
C PRO A 28 6.18 -16.18 14.13
N ASN A 29 5.49 -15.24 14.76
CA ASN A 29 4.24 -14.74 14.24
C ASN A 29 4.52 -14.03 12.90
N PRO A 30 3.94 -14.47 11.77
CA PRO A 30 4.24 -13.88 10.46
C PRO A 30 4.02 -12.36 10.41
N TRP A 31 3.05 -11.85 11.16
CA TRP A 31 2.78 -10.40 11.24
C TRP A 31 3.86 -9.64 11.99
N GLU A 32 4.47 -10.26 13.01
CA GLU A 32 5.59 -9.66 13.73
C GLU A 32 6.82 -9.57 12.85
N GLU A 33 7.13 -10.62 12.08
CA GLU A 33 8.23 -10.57 11.10
C GLU A 33 8.04 -9.43 10.10
N VAL A 34 6.82 -9.26 9.57
CA VAL A 34 6.51 -8.19 8.61
C VAL A 34 6.62 -6.82 9.25
N ARG A 35 6.06 -6.64 10.46
CA ARG A 35 6.17 -5.39 11.22
C ARG A 35 7.64 -5.03 11.47
N ASP A 36 8.43 -5.99 11.91
CA ASP A 36 9.83 -5.79 12.24
C ASP A 36 10.66 -5.44 10.99
N PHE A 37 10.34 -6.04 9.84
CA PHE A 37 10.93 -5.67 8.56
C PHE A 37 10.65 -4.20 8.20
N PHE A 38 9.39 -3.75 8.27
CA PHE A 38 9.07 -2.35 7.97
C PHE A 38 9.71 -1.39 8.98
N HIS A 39 9.76 -1.75 10.27
CA HIS A 39 10.46 -0.97 11.30
C HIS A 39 11.97 -0.89 11.04
N TYR A 40 12.60 -2.01 10.68
CA TYR A 40 14.02 -2.03 10.33
C TYR A 40 14.36 -1.07 9.17
N CYS A 41 13.43 -0.91 8.25
CA CYS A 41 13.55 0.02 7.12
C CYS A 41 13.12 1.47 7.48
N ASP A 42 12.90 1.83 8.74
CA ASP A 42 12.31 3.13 9.14
C ASP A 42 11.00 3.45 8.38
N ASN A 43 10.22 2.45 7.99
CA ASN A 43 9.05 2.57 7.10
C ASN A 43 9.36 3.24 5.74
N TYR A 44 10.61 3.33 5.32
CA TYR A 44 11.01 3.90 4.04
C TYR A 44 11.73 2.85 3.17
N LEU A 45 11.14 2.54 2.04
CA LEU A 45 11.62 1.55 1.08
C LEU A 45 12.13 2.26 -0.19
N ASP A 46 13.40 2.65 -0.20
CA ASP A 46 13.99 3.52 -1.23
C ASP A 46 13.75 3.04 -2.67
N ALA A 47 13.97 1.76 -2.93
CA ALA A 47 13.81 1.20 -4.27
C ALA A 47 12.35 1.25 -4.74
N VAL A 48 11.40 0.90 -3.86
CA VAL A 48 9.96 0.90 -4.13
C VAL A 48 9.44 2.32 -4.28
N ASP A 49 9.87 3.24 -3.40
CA ASP A 49 9.48 4.64 -3.43
C ASP A 49 9.96 5.34 -4.73
N LYS A 50 11.22 5.09 -5.11
CA LYS A 50 11.77 5.62 -6.37
C LYS A 50 11.10 5.03 -7.62
N ALA A 51 10.70 3.76 -7.58
CA ALA A 51 9.92 3.17 -8.67
C ALA A 51 8.55 3.86 -8.79
N ALA A 52 7.89 4.09 -7.67
CA ALA A 52 6.63 4.82 -7.63
C ALA A 52 6.78 6.27 -8.15
N GLU A 53 7.84 6.99 -7.75
CA GLU A 53 8.11 8.35 -8.25
C GLU A 53 8.37 8.36 -9.77
N ARG A 54 9.11 7.35 -10.30
CA ARG A 54 9.31 7.24 -11.76
C ARG A 54 8.00 7.05 -12.50
N PHE A 55 7.14 6.16 -12.01
CA PHE A 55 5.82 5.93 -12.62
C PHE A 55 4.92 7.18 -12.52
N ALA A 56 4.97 7.87 -11.40
CA ALA A 56 4.20 9.10 -11.15
C ALA A 56 4.87 10.36 -11.73
N HIS A 57 5.90 10.22 -12.58
CA HIS A 57 6.54 11.39 -13.20
C HIS A 57 5.52 12.21 -14.00
N GLY A 58 5.46 13.52 -13.72
CA GLY A 58 4.45 14.39 -14.30
C GLY A 58 3.07 14.30 -13.64
N TRP A 59 3.01 13.87 -12.40
CA TRP A 59 1.78 13.76 -11.62
C TRP A 59 0.97 15.07 -11.63
N GLN A 60 -0.32 15.00 -11.97
CA GLN A 60 -1.25 16.12 -12.14
C GLN A 60 -2.55 15.91 -11.35
N GLY A 61 -2.52 15.07 -10.34
CA GLY A 61 -3.69 14.79 -9.51
C GLY A 61 -4.27 13.38 -9.70
N PRO A 62 -5.29 13.05 -8.90
CA PRO A 62 -5.82 11.68 -8.84
C PRO A 62 -6.47 11.19 -10.14
N ASN A 63 -7.13 12.06 -10.89
CA ASN A 63 -7.75 11.67 -12.18
C ASN A 63 -6.70 11.36 -13.25
N TRP A 64 -5.61 12.14 -13.29
CA TRP A 64 -4.47 11.85 -14.16
C TRP A 64 -3.84 10.51 -13.80
N LEU A 65 -3.64 10.24 -12.49
CA LEU A 65 -3.09 8.99 -12.02
C LEU A 65 -3.95 7.80 -12.43
N ARG A 66 -5.26 7.87 -12.19
CA ARG A 66 -6.20 6.82 -12.58
C ARG A 66 -6.08 6.50 -14.07
N GLY A 67 -6.13 7.52 -14.93
CA GLY A 67 -6.02 7.34 -16.37
C GLY A 67 -4.69 6.72 -16.80
N ASN A 68 -3.58 7.11 -16.16
CA ASN A 68 -2.26 6.54 -16.45
C ASN A 68 -2.17 5.06 -16.07
N VAL A 69 -2.68 4.68 -14.89
CA VAL A 69 -2.66 3.28 -14.46
C VAL A 69 -3.57 2.42 -15.33
N GLU A 70 -4.79 2.90 -15.64
CA GLU A 70 -5.71 2.20 -16.55
C GLU A 70 -5.09 2.01 -17.94
N LYS A 71 -4.43 3.04 -18.49
CA LYS A 71 -3.73 2.97 -19.78
C LYS A 71 -2.57 1.97 -19.75
N ALA A 72 -1.78 1.96 -18.68
CA ALA A 72 -0.67 1.02 -18.52
C ALA A 72 -1.18 -0.43 -18.44
N LEU A 73 -2.24 -0.69 -17.68
CA LEU A 73 -2.89 -2.01 -17.61
C LEU A 73 -3.50 -2.43 -18.95
N ALA A 74 -4.15 -1.51 -19.65
CA ALA A 74 -4.68 -1.78 -20.99
C ALA A 74 -3.58 -2.14 -22.00
N GLY A 75 -2.38 -1.51 -21.88
CA GLY A 75 -1.20 -1.87 -22.67
C GLY A 75 -0.71 -3.31 -22.42
N LEU A 76 -1.04 -3.89 -21.26
CA LEU A 76 -0.79 -5.30 -20.92
C LEU A 76 -1.98 -6.22 -21.25
N GLY A 77 -2.99 -5.70 -21.93
CA GLY A 77 -4.22 -6.44 -22.28
C GLY A 77 -5.18 -6.64 -21.11
N ILE A 78 -5.00 -5.91 -20.00
CA ILE A 78 -5.84 -6.03 -18.82
C ILE A 78 -6.98 -5.01 -18.88
N ARG A 79 -8.20 -5.50 -18.78
CA ARG A 79 -9.41 -4.68 -18.74
C ARG A 79 -9.76 -4.34 -17.28
N VAL A 80 -9.98 -3.06 -17.00
CA VAL A 80 -10.45 -2.59 -15.70
C VAL A 80 -11.96 -2.31 -15.78
N GLU A 81 -12.71 -2.78 -14.80
CA GLU A 81 -14.16 -2.55 -14.69
C GLU A 81 -14.60 -2.30 -13.25
N LEU A 82 -15.76 -1.66 -13.08
CA LEU A 82 -16.41 -1.55 -11.77
C LEU A 82 -17.45 -2.67 -11.65
N SER A 83 -17.56 -3.25 -10.45
CA SER A 83 -18.48 -4.36 -10.16
C SER A 83 -19.12 -4.18 -8.78
N ASP A 84 -20.43 -4.40 -8.73
CA ASP A 84 -21.20 -4.40 -7.48
C ASP A 84 -20.96 -5.66 -6.64
N GLN A 85 -20.47 -6.72 -7.27
CA GLN A 85 -20.24 -8.02 -6.62
C GLN A 85 -18.84 -8.17 -6.01
N THR A 86 -17.92 -7.25 -6.30
CA THR A 86 -16.54 -7.29 -5.81
C THR A 86 -16.43 -6.49 -4.53
N PRO A 87 -16.00 -7.08 -3.38
CA PRO A 87 -15.92 -6.34 -2.13
C PRO A 87 -14.88 -5.20 -2.15
N LEU A 88 -13.72 -5.41 -2.76
CA LEU A 88 -12.70 -4.36 -2.97
C LEU A 88 -12.10 -4.46 -4.37
N ARG A 89 -11.41 -5.55 -4.67
CA ARG A 89 -10.82 -5.84 -5.99
C ARG A 89 -10.76 -7.34 -6.23
N HIS A 90 -10.85 -7.73 -7.49
CA HIS A 90 -10.63 -9.10 -7.95
C HIS A 90 -9.92 -9.09 -9.30
N TYR A 91 -8.81 -9.81 -9.41
CA TYR A 91 -8.06 -9.96 -10.64
C TYR A 91 -8.20 -11.39 -11.17
N ASP A 92 -8.89 -11.53 -12.30
CA ASP A 92 -8.99 -12.78 -13.04
C ASP A 92 -7.88 -12.83 -14.10
N LYS A 93 -6.85 -13.65 -13.82
CA LYS A 93 -5.72 -13.85 -14.74
C LYS A 93 -6.13 -14.53 -16.04
N THR A 94 -7.17 -15.36 -16.05
CA THR A 94 -7.60 -16.12 -17.23
C THR A 94 -8.29 -15.24 -18.25
N GLN A 95 -9.04 -14.25 -17.76
CA GLN A 95 -9.76 -13.28 -18.58
C GLN A 95 -9.02 -11.95 -18.72
N ASN A 96 -7.86 -11.79 -18.09
CA ASN A 96 -7.13 -10.52 -18.00
C ASN A 96 -8.06 -9.37 -17.57
N ARG A 97 -8.82 -9.60 -16.48
CA ARG A 97 -9.83 -8.66 -16.01
C ARG A 97 -9.60 -8.28 -14.56
N LEU A 98 -9.55 -6.99 -14.30
CA LEU A 98 -9.48 -6.41 -12.97
C LEU A 98 -10.80 -5.74 -12.64
N SER A 99 -11.56 -6.33 -11.71
CA SER A 99 -12.80 -5.78 -11.20
C SER A 99 -12.54 -5.02 -9.89
N LEU A 100 -13.01 -3.79 -9.81
CA LEU A 100 -12.97 -2.96 -8.61
C LEU A 100 -14.37 -2.76 -8.06
N SER A 101 -14.52 -2.63 -6.75
CA SER A 101 -15.81 -2.36 -6.12
C SER A 101 -16.41 -1.03 -6.59
N ALA A 102 -17.62 -1.08 -7.12
CA ALA A 102 -18.39 0.13 -7.46
C ALA A 102 -18.82 0.91 -6.21
N HIS A 103 -18.92 0.25 -5.05
CA HIS A 103 -19.30 0.86 -3.77
C HIS A 103 -18.13 1.46 -2.99
N ALA A 104 -16.87 1.18 -3.39
CA ALA A 104 -15.72 1.76 -2.75
C ALA A 104 -15.59 3.25 -3.08
N SER A 105 -15.08 4.03 -2.12
CA SER A 105 -14.80 5.45 -2.35
C SER A 105 -13.76 5.66 -3.46
N PRO A 106 -13.78 6.80 -4.17
CA PRO A 106 -12.80 7.08 -5.22
C PRO A 106 -11.33 6.91 -4.76
N PRO A 107 -10.92 7.38 -3.56
CA PRO A 107 -9.57 7.12 -3.06
C PRO A 107 -9.25 5.64 -2.90
N THR A 108 -10.23 4.85 -2.44
CA THR A 108 -10.07 3.40 -2.28
C THR A 108 -9.95 2.71 -3.64
N GLN A 109 -10.77 3.09 -4.62
CA GLN A 109 -10.70 2.51 -5.97
C GLN A 109 -9.32 2.77 -6.62
N ILE A 110 -8.82 4.02 -6.54
CA ILE A 110 -7.50 4.38 -7.10
C ILE A 110 -6.39 3.59 -6.37
N PHE A 111 -6.47 3.49 -5.05
CA PHE A 111 -5.50 2.72 -4.26
C PHE A 111 -5.47 1.26 -4.68
N GLN A 112 -6.63 0.62 -4.78
CA GLN A 112 -6.73 -0.79 -5.19
C GLN A 112 -6.26 -1.03 -6.63
N LEU A 113 -6.48 -0.05 -7.51
CA LEU A 113 -5.98 -0.05 -8.88
C LEU A 113 -4.45 0.00 -8.91
N CYS A 114 -3.84 0.95 -8.18
CA CYS A 114 -2.38 1.09 -8.07
C CYS A 114 -1.72 -0.12 -7.40
N LEU A 115 -2.38 -0.71 -6.38
CA LEU A 115 -1.91 -1.90 -5.71
C LEU A 115 -1.86 -3.09 -6.68
N GLN A 116 -2.92 -3.32 -7.45
CA GLN A 116 -2.93 -4.42 -8.43
C GLN A 116 -1.93 -4.17 -9.56
N PHE A 117 -1.77 -2.93 -9.99
CA PHE A 117 -0.73 -2.54 -10.93
C PHE A 117 0.67 -2.93 -10.41
N ALA A 118 0.98 -2.60 -9.15
CA ALA A 118 2.27 -2.97 -8.54
C ALA A 118 2.49 -4.48 -8.52
N LEU A 119 1.48 -5.27 -8.15
CA LEU A 119 1.57 -6.75 -8.13
C LEU A 119 1.83 -7.37 -9.50
N ILE A 120 1.48 -6.66 -10.58
CA ILE A 120 1.63 -7.16 -11.95
C ILE A 120 2.93 -6.63 -12.58
N THR A 121 3.22 -5.34 -12.44
CA THR A 121 4.30 -4.69 -13.18
C THR A 121 5.60 -4.56 -12.40
N GLU A 122 5.51 -4.46 -11.07
CA GLU A 122 6.66 -4.29 -10.20
C GLU A 122 7.03 -5.60 -9.48
N GLU A 123 6.47 -6.74 -9.91
CA GLU A 123 6.74 -8.03 -9.28
C GLU A 123 8.24 -8.32 -9.11
N PRO A 124 9.13 -8.11 -10.11
CA PRO A 124 10.56 -8.35 -9.93
C PRO A 124 11.19 -7.49 -8.82
N LEU A 125 10.75 -6.22 -8.68
CA LEU A 125 11.21 -5.32 -7.64
C LEU A 125 10.71 -5.76 -6.26
N LEU A 126 9.44 -6.15 -6.17
CA LEU A 126 8.84 -6.63 -4.92
C LEU A 126 9.55 -7.91 -4.47
N GLU A 127 9.76 -8.88 -5.35
CA GLU A 127 10.46 -10.13 -5.03
C GLU A 127 11.91 -9.87 -4.60
N ALA A 128 12.66 -9.03 -5.31
CA ALA A 128 14.02 -8.67 -4.91
C ALA A 128 14.08 -8.01 -3.52
N THR A 129 13.07 -7.20 -3.17
CA THR A 129 12.97 -6.59 -1.84
C THR A 129 12.68 -7.64 -0.77
N LEU A 130 11.79 -8.60 -1.05
CA LEU A 130 11.47 -9.71 -0.15
C LEU A 130 12.66 -10.65 0.08
N ASP A 131 13.48 -10.88 -0.96
CA ASP A 131 14.68 -11.70 -0.86
C ASP A 131 15.73 -11.09 0.09
N LEU A 132 15.83 -9.77 0.11
CA LEU A 132 16.70 -9.05 1.05
C LEU A 132 16.21 -9.15 2.50
N ALA A 133 14.90 -9.20 2.71
CA ALA A 133 14.28 -9.26 4.04
C ALA A 133 14.50 -10.61 4.76
N ARG A 134 14.72 -11.71 4.01
CA ARG A 134 14.97 -13.06 4.55
C ARG A 134 13.92 -13.55 5.54
N PHE A 135 12.63 -13.40 5.19
CA PHE A 135 11.54 -13.92 6.02
C PHE A 135 11.72 -15.41 6.33
N GLN A 136 11.43 -15.79 7.58
CA GLN A 136 11.54 -17.17 8.06
C GLN A 136 10.34 -18.02 7.63
N THR A 137 9.16 -17.39 7.49
CA THR A 137 7.93 -18.07 7.13
C THR A 137 7.45 -17.67 5.74
N PRO A 138 6.93 -18.60 4.90
CA PRO A 138 6.31 -18.27 3.64
C PRO A 138 5.13 -17.31 3.80
N GLN A 139 4.37 -17.45 4.89
CA GLN A 139 3.22 -16.59 5.20
C GLN A 139 3.66 -15.14 5.42
N ALA A 140 4.76 -14.91 6.16
CA ALA A 140 5.30 -13.55 6.34
C ALA A 140 5.72 -12.94 4.99
N ARG A 141 6.34 -13.75 4.11
CA ARG A 141 6.70 -13.30 2.76
C ARG A 141 5.48 -12.87 1.95
N ASP A 142 4.40 -13.66 1.97
CA ASP A 142 3.15 -13.35 1.24
C ASP A 142 2.50 -12.07 1.78
N ILE A 143 2.41 -11.92 3.10
CA ILE A 143 1.89 -10.72 3.75
C ILE A 143 2.76 -9.50 3.38
N ALA A 144 4.08 -9.64 3.45
CA ALA A 144 5.01 -8.57 3.12
C ALA A 144 4.92 -8.17 1.65
N LYS A 145 4.69 -9.12 0.71
CA LYS A 145 4.46 -8.81 -0.72
C LYS A 145 3.28 -7.86 -0.89
N ILE A 146 2.17 -8.14 -0.21
CA ILE A 146 1.00 -7.24 -0.22
C ILE A 146 1.33 -5.91 0.47
N GLY A 147 2.09 -5.92 1.56
CA GLY A 147 2.57 -4.71 2.24
C GLY A 147 3.41 -3.82 1.33
N LEU A 148 4.34 -4.40 0.55
CA LEU A 148 5.15 -3.67 -0.44
C LEU A 148 4.29 -3.09 -1.58
N ALA A 149 3.29 -3.83 -2.05
CA ALA A 149 2.37 -3.35 -3.07
C ALA A 149 1.47 -2.22 -2.54
N ASN A 150 1.04 -2.29 -1.27
CA ASN A 150 0.35 -1.20 -0.58
C ASN A 150 1.24 0.04 -0.45
N TYR A 151 2.51 -0.15 -0.09
CA TYR A 151 3.50 0.93 -0.02
C TYR A 151 3.64 1.62 -1.38
N PHE A 152 3.84 0.84 -2.46
CA PHE A 152 3.92 1.38 -3.82
C PHE A 152 2.67 2.17 -4.19
N ALA A 153 1.47 1.64 -3.93
CA ALA A 153 0.21 2.31 -4.22
C ALA A 153 0.12 3.68 -3.52
N GLY A 154 0.44 3.75 -2.23
CA GLY A 154 0.50 5.00 -1.48
C GLY A 154 1.54 5.98 -2.03
N ALA A 155 2.72 5.46 -2.42
CA ALA A 155 3.80 6.26 -2.97
C ALA A 155 3.50 6.82 -4.38
N VAL A 156 2.75 6.10 -5.21
CA VAL A 156 2.28 6.57 -6.53
C VAL A 156 1.19 7.62 -6.38
N MET A 157 0.26 7.43 -5.45
CA MET A 157 -0.80 8.40 -5.16
C MET A 157 -0.25 9.71 -4.60
N MET A 158 0.81 9.62 -3.80
CA MET A 158 1.43 10.73 -3.08
C MET A 158 2.95 10.69 -3.31
N PRO A 159 3.45 11.11 -4.52
CA PRO A 159 4.86 11.02 -4.87
C PRO A 159 5.72 11.81 -3.89
N TYR A 160 6.87 11.23 -3.49
CA TYR A 160 7.64 11.65 -2.34
C TYR A 160 7.88 13.16 -2.27
N ARG A 161 8.51 13.74 -3.30
CA ARG A 161 8.90 15.16 -3.28
C ARG A 161 7.69 16.09 -3.30
N ILE A 162 6.67 15.76 -4.10
CA ILE A 162 5.43 16.54 -4.21
C ILE A 162 4.69 16.48 -2.87
N PHE A 163 4.59 15.29 -2.27
CA PHE A 163 3.89 15.11 -1.02
C PHE A 163 4.63 15.76 0.16
N LEU A 164 5.96 15.63 0.25
CA LEU A 164 6.77 16.28 1.27
C LEU A 164 6.60 17.81 1.23
N GLN A 165 6.67 18.41 0.04
CA GLN A 165 6.48 19.85 -0.14
C GLN A 165 5.06 20.27 0.28
N ALA A 166 4.04 19.59 -0.19
CA ALA A 166 2.66 19.87 0.18
C ALA A 166 2.43 19.70 1.69
N ALA A 167 3.02 18.69 2.31
CA ALA A 167 2.93 18.48 3.76
C ALA A 167 3.52 19.66 4.55
N GLN A 168 4.63 20.22 4.10
CA GLN A 168 5.24 21.40 4.71
C GLN A 168 4.37 22.66 4.50
N ASP A 169 3.91 22.89 3.28
CA ASP A 169 3.10 24.06 2.92
C ASP A 169 1.76 24.07 3.66
N GLU A 170 1.12 22.91 3.79
CA GLU A 170 -0.14 22.73 4.49
C GLU A 170 0.02 22.46 6.00
N ARG A 171 1.24 22.60 6.55
CA ARG A 171 1.55 22.38 7.97
C ARG A 171 1.06 21.03 8.48
N HIS A 172 1.14 20.00 7.64
CA HIS A 172 0.72 18.63 7.94
C HIS A 172 -0.77 18.48 8.26
N ASP A 173 -1.62 19.38 7.73
CA ASP A 173 -3.07 19.26 7.82
C ASP A 173 -3.55 18.08 6.98
N LEU A 174 -4.00 17.01 7.67
CA LEU A 174 -4.39 15.74 7.04
C LEU A 174 -5.57 15.91 6.07
N GLU A 175 -6.54 16.77 6.40
CA GLU A 175 -7.73 16.98 5.57
C GLU A 175 -7.38 17.72 4.28
N ARG A 176 -6.49 18.70 4.35
CA ARG A 176 -6.02 19.43 3.18
C ARG A 176 -5.20 18.55 2.27
N LEU A 177 -4.28 17.76 2.84
CA LEU A 177 -3.50 16.79 2.10
C LEU A 177 -4.39 15.73 1.45
N ALA A 178 -5.37 15.19 2.18
CA ALA A 178 -6.33 14.22 1.65
C ALA A 178 -7.09 14.79 0.43
N ARG A 179 -7.55 16.03 0.50
CA ARG A 179 -8.22 16.69 -0.63
C ARG A 179 -7.28 16.94 -1.80
N HIS A 180 -6.06 17.39 -1.52
CA HIS A 180 -5.06 17.69 -2.55
C HIS A 180 -4.70 16.46 -3.38
N PHE A 181 -4.48 15.32 -2.69
CA PHE A 181 -4.04 14.07 -3.32
C PHE A 181 -5.19 13.13 -3.69
N GLY A 182 -6.44 13.46 -3.36
CA GLY A 182 -7.57 12.57 -3.55
C GLY A 182 -7.41 11.24 -2.79
N ALA A 183 -6.83 11.32 -1.59
CA ALA A 183 -6.55 10.19 -0.71
C ALA A 183 -7.46 10.21 0.52
N SER A 184 -7.55 9.09 1.24
CA SER A 184 -8.20 9.06 2.55
C SER A 184 -7.27 9.62 3.63
N LEU A 185 -7.83 10.04 4.78
CA LEU A 185 -7.04 10.49 5.93
C LEU A 185 -6.05 9.42 6.40
N GLU A 186 -6.48 8.16 6.39
CA GLU A 186 -5.64 7.02 6.74
C GLU A 186 -4.46 6.86 5.76
N GLN A 187 -4.72 6.95 4.44
CA GLN A 187 -3.67 6.88 3.42
C GLN A 187 -2.65 8.01 3.59
N VAL A 188 -3.11 9.23 3.88
CA VAL A 188 -2.23 10.39 4.17
C VAL A 188 -1.39 10.14 5.42
N ALA A 189 -2.01 9.68 6.51
CA ALA A 189 -1.30 9.39 7.76
C ALA A 189 -0.22 8.32 7.56
N HIS A 190 -0.54 7.23 6.86
CA HIS A 190 0.44 6.22 6.49
C HIS A 190 1.57 6.80 5.62
N ARG A 191 1.24 7.64 4.64
CA ARG A 191 2.27 8.25 3.79
C ARG A 191 3.21 9.17 4.56
N LEU A 192 2.68 9.95 5.51
CA LEU A 192 3.50 10.80 6.39
C LEU A 192 4.52 9.97 7.19
N SER A 193 4.13 8.78 7.67
CA SER A 193 5.05 7.89 8.42
C SER A 193 6.19 7.34 7.57
N THR A 194 6.05 7.34 6.24
CA THR A 194 7.06 6.87 5.29
C THR A 194 8.03 7.96 4.80
N LEU A 195 7.87 9.21 5.24
CA LEU A 195 8.74 10.32 4.83
C LEU A 195 10.10 10.28 5.55
N GLN A 196 10.86 9.18 5.39
CA GLN A 196 12.12 8.94 6.07
C GLN A 196 13.33 8.86 5.10
N ARG A 197 13.20 9.37 3.87
CA ARG A 197 14.30 9.38 2.88
C ARG A 197 15.51 10.13 3.42
N PRO A 198 16.73 9.54 3.41
CA PRO A 198 17.93 10.23 3.81
C PRO A 198 18.15 11.55 3.05
N GLY A 199 18.41 12.63 3.78
CA GLY A 199 18.60 13.97 3.21
C GLY A 199 17.30 14.71 2.82
N ALA A 200 16.13 14.09 2.95
CA ALA A 200 14.84 14.71 2.68
C ALA A 200 13.75 14.15 3.61
N LYS A 201 14.05 14.02 4.89
CA LYS A 201 13.10 13.52 5.89
C LYS A 201 11.97 14.52 6.15
N GLY A 202 10.76 14.00 6.33
CA GLY A 202 9.66 14.74 6.92
C GLY A 202 9.79 14.84 8.45
N ILE A 203 8.75 15.37 9.09
CA ILE A 203 8.65 15.30 10.55
C ILE A 203 8.39 13.85 10.98
N PRO A 204 8.88 13.42 12.16
CA PRO A 204 8.49 12.13 12.71
C PRO A 204 6.97 12.06 12.90
N PHE A 205 6.33 11.12 12.22
CA PHE A 205 4.90 10.91 12.31
C PHE A 205 4.63 9.47 12.75
N PHE A 206 3.91 9.32 13.86
CA PHE A 206 3.53 8.03 14.41
C PHE A 206 2.02 7.88 14.31
N PHE A 207 1.60 6.76 13.80
CA PHE A 207 0.20 6.39 13.73
C PHE A 207 -0.06 5.33 14.81
N VAL A 208 -0.93 5.65 15.77
CA VAL A 208 -1.29 4.78 16.89
C VAL A 208 -2.73 4.34 16.78
#